data_0540e3a8f7cd6b98652f5afd1da20e7e
#
_entry.id   0540e3a8f7cd6b98652f5afd1da20e7e
#
_cell.length_a   1.000
_cell.length_b   1.000
_cell.length_c   1.000
_cell.angle_alpha   90.00
_cell.angle_beta   90.00
_cell.angle_gamma   90.00
#
_symmetry.space_group_name_H-M   'P 1'
#
loop_
_entity.id
_entity.type
_entity.pdbx_description
1 polymer ?
#
loop_
_entity_poly.entity_id
_entity_poly.type
_entity_poly.pdbx_seq_one_letter_code
_entity_poly.pdbx_strand_id
1 'polypeptide(L)'
;MTVPHCLRHAVFVVACAAASALCVSCASTGTAGGGGGTFGSRDERRTIGSFSEVLAVGVSRRYVYSATPSGIGVYDRLFNAWLPPLSRDLGFTDVQITFMTGDPVEDAVWLGVPGAVLVYRPQSEQLQRTMLTGVPDYIVFDRTPSGDAFVRASGQWTRVSRIGLATPAAGPPVASERILPRTLNDVYAAYPGLRSGSPLLFRNQLSDRSLRSFQVISGSQSLDQPNEVWFGTNGDGLYKVDATLLQATPLRFGLLERGIGALALAADGVWAAGLGRSTLRAGLTFASNDLQRWRWIDGTISVPLLGMRATAMSLRAQRAWIATDRGVVRARLDGTEGMLMWTVLDGLPDDRVLAVAAREDGAWVGTARGLVYISDTSDVRNPRTRGIGTRLLDNTPVYALLSIGDTLWIGTAGGLLALPPSGTLSRPLGVDPALRRRVTALAWSDTVLLAATDDAVLRLAPKGGVEPTRVMALDVAQVGQVTRLAMDDRTIVMAGTDGVVVLQRAGGVRVLRVPTDIPGPALDVAMSRDWLWIATPDGLVRLRRANDGGLP
;
A
#
# COMPACT_ATOMS: atom_id res chain seq x y z
N MET A 1 53.58 -19.53 -43.87
CA MET A 1 52.83 -19.20 -45.09
C MET A 1 51.39 -18.91 -44.67
N THR A 2 51.09 -17.68 -44.72
CA THR A 2 49.86 -17.02 -44.36
C THR A 2 48.75 -17.21 -45.38
N VAL A 3 47.54 -17.53 -44.97
CA VAL A 3 46.32 -17.37 -45.75
C VAL A 3 45.28 -16.68 -44.87
N PRO A 4 44.56 -15.64 -45.36
CA PRO A 4 43.93 -14.62 -44.54
C PRO A 4 42.51 -14.95 -44.13
N HIS A 5 42.20 -14.58 -42.89
CA HIS A 5 40.84 -14.43 -42.40
C HIS A 5 40.16 -13.18 -43.03
N CYS A 6 39.27 -13.41 -43.97
CA CYS A 6 38.30 -12.38 -44.39
C CYS A 6 37.20 -13.06 -45.24
N LEU A 7 36.22 -13.67 -44.59
CA LEU A 7 34.92 -14.03 -45.21
C LEU A 7 33.94 -14.67 -44.21
N ARG A 8 33.76 -14.03 -43.03
CA ARG A 8 32.72 -14.47 -42.09
C ARG A 8 31.88 -13.35 -41.43
N HIS A 9 32.02 -12.10 -41.90
CA HIS A 9 31.26 -10.99 -41.32
C HIS A 9 30.19 -10.37 -42.23
N ALA A 10 30.00 -10.89 -43.43
CA ALA A 10 29.00 -10.35 -44.38
C ALA A 10 27.62 -11.05 -44.37
N VAL A 11 27.47 -12.17 -43.68
CA VAL A 11 26.22 -12.94 -43.67
C VAL A 11 25.32 -12.63 -42.44
N PHE A 12 25.87 -11.99 -41.41
CA PHE A 12 25.08 -11.72 -40.18
C PHE A 12 24.36 -10.35 -40.18
N VAL A 13 24.71 -9.43 -41.07
CA VAL A 13 24.08 -8.09 -41.13
C VAL A 13 22.80 -8.07 -41.98
N VAL A 14 22.64 -9.00 -42.90
CA VAL A 14 21.42 -9.06 -43.75
C VAL A 14 20.25 -9.79 -43.06
N ALA A 15 20.52 -10.65 -42.08
CA ALA A 15 19.47 -11.35 -41.33
C ALA A 15 18.79 -10.51 -40.24
N CYS A 16 19.47 -9.47 -39.71
CA CYS A 16 18.87 -8.56 -38.72
C CYS A 16 18.01 -7.46 -39.33
N ALA A 17 18.22 -7.09 -40.60
CA ALA A 17 17.42 -6.07 -41.26
C ALA A 17 16.04 -6.59 -41.75
N ALA A 18 15.92 -7.89 -42.01
CA ALA A 18 14.66 -8.52 -42.41
C ALA A 18 13.74 -8.88 -41.22
N ALA A 19 14.29 -9.03 -40.02
CA ALA A 19 13.49 -9.29 -38.81
C ALA A 19 12.88 -8.01 -38.20
N SER A 20 13.45 -6.84 -38.50
CA SER A 20 12.91 -5.54 -38.01
C SER A 20 11.74 -5.01 -38.84
N ALA A 21 11.52 -5.51 -40.06
CA ALA A 21 10.44 -5.07 -40.93
C ALA A 21 9.13 -5.87 -40.75
N LEU A 22 9.15 -6.97 -40.00
CA LEU A 22 7.97 -7.81 -39.74
C LEU A 22 7.33 -7.55 -38.36
N CYS A 23 7.94 -6.72 -37.50
CA CYS A 23 7.35 -6.33 -36.20
C CYS A 23 6.59 -4.99 -36.24
N VAL A 24 6.50 -4.29 -37.39
CA VAL A 24 5.81 -2.99 -37.51
C VAL A 24 4.38 -3.12 -38.03
N SER A 25 3.90 -4.31 -38.41
CA SER A 25 2.54 -4.46 -38.95
C SER A 25 1.52 -5.11 -38.01
N CYS A 26 1.82 -5.24 -36.70
CA CYS A 26 0.84 -5.68 -35.68
C CYS A 26 0.51 -4.59 -34.64
N ALA A 27 0.74 -3.32 -34.96
CA ALA A 27 0.30 -2.22 -34.13
C ALA A 27 -0.45 -1.21 -35.00
N SER A 28 -1.73 -1.40 -35.12
CA SER A 28 -2.77 -0.38 -35.40
C SER A 28 -3.86 -0.83 -36.36
N THR A 29 -4.83 -1.52 -35.86
CA THR A 29 -6.22 -1.24 -36.23
C THR A 29 -7.04 -1.30 -34.96
N GLY A 30 -6.75 -0.40 -34.04
CA GLY A 30 -7.66 -0.01 -32.99
C GLY A 30 -8.44 1.17 -33.50
N THR A 31 -9.58 0.89 -34.14
CA THR A 31 -10.64 1.85 -34.37
C THR A 31 -10.84 2.68 -33.11
N ALA A 32 -10.89 4.00 -33.30
CA ALA A 32 -11.43 4.95 -32.35
C ALA A 32 -12.92 4.63 -32.12
N GLY A 33 -13.18 3.61 -31.35
CA GLY A 33 -14.47 3.30 -30.75
C GLY A 33 -14.40 3.73 -29.30
N GLY A 34 -15.15 4.76 -28.93
CA GLY A 34 -15.39 5.14 -27.54
C GLY A 34 -16.03 3.98 -26.78
N GLY A 35 -15.21 3.08 -26.30
CA GLY A 35 -15.61 2.03 -25.38
C GLY A 35 -15.54 2.59 -23.97
N GLY A 36 -16.65 3.11 -23.47
CA GLY A 36 -16.88 3.27 -22.04
C GLY A 36 -16.76 1.89 -21.40
N GLY A 37 -15.55 1.52 -20.98
CA GLY A 37 -15.31 0.29 -20.22
C GLY A 37 -16.04 0.41 -18.89
N THR A 38 -17.08 -0.36 -18.72
CA THR A 38 -17.79 -0.55 -17.46
C THR A 38 -16.82 -1.07 -16.39
N PHE A 39 -16.72 -0.31 -15.29
CA PHE A 39 -15.77 -0.51 -14.19
C PHE A 39 -15.96 -1.78 -13.35
N GLY A 40 -16.86 -2.72 -13.75
CA GLY A 40 -17.13 -3.96 -13.03
C GLY A 40 -15.91 -4.83 -12.73
N SER A 41 -14.88 -4.79 -13.58
CA SER A 41 -13.64 -5.56 -13.36
C SER A 41 -12.60 -4.86 -12.47
N ARG A 42 -12.76 -3.56 -12.19
CA ARG A 42 -11.78 -2.75 -11.43
C ARG A 42 -11.97 -2.80 -9.92
N ASP A 43 -13.17 -3.13 -9.45
CA ASP A 43 -13.43 -3.36 -8.02
C ASP A 43 -12.73 -4.61 -7.47
N GLU A 44 -12.28 -5.48 -8.35
CA GLU A 44 -11.66 -6.75 -8.01
C GLU A 44 -10.20 -6.58 -7.53
N ARG A 45 -9.50 -5.55 -8.00
CA ARG A 45 -8.13 -5.22 -7.57
C ARG A 45 -8.00 -3.75 -7.22
N ARG A 46 -7.47 -3.45 -6.04
CA ARG A 46 -7.13 -2.10 -5.59
C ARG A 46 -5.76 -2.07 -4.95
N THR A 47 -4.92 -1.16 -5.40
CA THR A 47 -3.65 -0.82 -4.76
C THR A 47 -3.83 0.46 -3.96
N ILE A 48 -3.55 0.38 -2.66
CA ILE A 48 -3.76 1.46 -1.71
C ILE A 48 -2.39 1.91 -1.20
N GLY A 49 -2.14 3.20 -1.30
CA GLY A 49 -0.92 3.82 -0.80
C GLY A 49 -1.15 4.78 0.34
N SER A 50 -0.15 5.58 0.65
CA SER A 50 -0.23 6.68 1.59
C SER A 50 -0.69 7.95 0.89
N PHE A 51 -1.68 8.62 1.48
CA PHE A 51 -2.20 9.92 1.04
C PHE A 51 -1.81 11.04 2.02
N SER A 52 -0.74 10.84 2.76
CA SER A 52 -0.24 11.80 3.76
C SER A 52 0.55 12.97 3.16
N GLU A 53 1.19 12.79 2.01
CA GLU A 53 1.94 13.83 1.30
C GLU A 53 1.12 14.35 0.12
N VAL A 54 0.52 15.55 0.25
CA VAL A 54 -0.39 16.12 -0.74
C VAL A 54 0.31 17.20 -1.55
N LEU A 55 0.81 16.82 -2.72
CA LEU A 55 1.62 17.67 -3.61
C LEU A 55 0.79 18.75 -4.32
N ALA A 56 -0.47 18.46 -4.63
CA ALA A 56 -1.39 19.41 -5.25
C ALA A 56 -2.83 19.17 -4.78
N VAL A 57 -3.61 20.25 -4.72
CA VAL A 57 -5.03 20.25 -4.35
C VAL A 57 -5.85 20.89 -5.47
N GLY A 58 -6.89 20.20 -5.94
CA GLY A 58 -7.90 20.75 -6.85
C GLY A 58 -9.28 20.68 -6.21
N VAL A 59 -10.09 21.73 -6.42
CA VAL A 59 -11.44 21.81 -5.86
C VAL A 59 -12.44 22.07 -6.97
N SER A 60 -13.40 21.18 -7.14
CA SER A 60 -14.62 21.40 -7.94
C SER A 60 -15.79 21.77 -7.01
N ARG A 61 -16.99 21.88 -7.55
CA ARG A 61 -18.17 22.19 -6.72
C ARG A 61 -18.44 21.12 -5.67
N ARG A 62 -18.35 19.85 -6.04
CA ARG A 62 -18.68 18.73 -5.16
C ARG A 62 -17.45 18.03 -4.58
N TYR A 63 -16.36 17.96 -5.33
CA TYR A 63 -15.20 17.13 -4.97
C TYR A 63 -13.96 17.95 -4.67
N VAL A 64 -13.15 17.43 -3.77
CA VAL A 64 -11.78 17.86 -3.54
C VAL A 64 -10.84 16.74 -3.91
N TYR A 65 -9.82 17.08 -4.65
CA TYR A 65 -8.82 16.16 -5.17
C TYR A 65 -7.48 16.45 -4.52
N SER A 66 -6.82 15.40 -4.06
CA SER A 66 -5.48 15.49 -3.46
C SER A 66 -4.50 14.61 -4.23
N ALA A 67 -3.56 15.23 -4.93
CA ALA A 67 -2.51 14.49 -5.64
C ALA A 67 -1.40 14.10 -4.67
N THR A 68 -1.03 12.83 -4.68
CA THR A 68 0.02 12.25 -3.85
C THR A 68 0.91 11.34 -4.68
N PRO A 69 2.11 10.95 -4.20
CA PRO A 69 2.93 9.94 -4.89
C PRO A 69 2.23 8.58 -5.07
N SER A 70 1.17 8.29 -4.31
CA SER A 70 0.40 7.05 -4.38
C SER A 70 -0.81 7.11 -5.29
N GLY A 71 -1.14 8.29 -5.83
CA GLY A 71 -2.32 8.53 -6.67
C GLY A 71 -3.10 9.76 -6.25
N ILE A 72 -4.34 9.85 -6.67
CA ILE A 72 -5.21 10.99 -6.40
C ILE A 72 -6.34 10.57 -5.47
N GLY A 73 -6.39 11.14 -4.28
CA GLY A 73 -7.51 11.03 -3.37
C GLY A 73 -8.67 11.89 -3.85
N VAL A 74 -9.89 11.38 -3.75
CA VAL A 74 -11.13 12.07 -4.13
C VAL A 74 -12.05 12.15 -2.91
N TYR A 75 -12.31 13.34 -2.43
CA TYR A 75 -13.17 13.60 -1.29
C TYR A 75 -14.48 14.25 -1.73
N ASP A 76 -15.60 13.63 -1.39
CA ASP A 76 -16.94 14.15 -1.67
C ASP A 76 -17.36 15.10 -0.54
N ARG A 77 -17.45 16.39 -0.85
CA ARG A 77 -17.84 17.46 0.10
C ARG A 77 -19.29 17.33 0.57
N LEU A 78 -20.17 16.80 -0.29
CA LEU A 78 -21.59 16.66 0.02
C LEU A 78 -21.83 15.57 1.06
N PHE A 79 -21.18 14.42 0.89
CA PHE A 79 -21.34 13.28 1.79
C PHE A 79 -20.27 13.23 2.90
N ASN A 80 -19.28 14.15 2.88
CA ASN A 80 -18.14 14.15 3.78
C ASN A 80 -17.42 12.79 3.81
N ALA A 81 -17.19 12.20 2.65
CA ALA A 81 -16.66 10.86 2.51
C ALA A 81 -15.58 10.78 1.43
N TRP A 82 -14.60 9.92 1.64
CA TRP A 82 -13.62 9.58 0.63
C TRP A 82 -14.21 8.59 -0.37
N LEU A 83 -14.03 8.86 -1.64
CA LEU A 83 -14.29 7.91 -2.73
C LEU A 83 -13.05 7.04 -2.97
N PRO A 84 -13.20 5.93 -3.70
CA PRO A 84 -12.06 5.13 -4.12
C PRO A 84 -11.04 6.02 -4.85
N PRO A 85 -9.74 5.98 -4.47
CA PRO A 85 -8.74 6.84 -5.05
C PRO A 85 -8.41 6.43 -6.48
N LEU A 86 -7.96 7.38 -7.28
CA LEU A 86 -7.33 7.10 -8.56
C LEU A 86 -5.91 6.63 -8.32
N SER A 87 -5.69 5.35 -8.36
CA SER A 87 -4.42 4.72 -8.09
C SER A 87 -3.76 4.17 -9.36
N ARG A 88 -2.64 3.51 -9.16
CA ARG A 88 -1.86 2.84 -10.20
C ARG A 88 -2.69 1.91 -11.09
N ASP A 89 -3.68 1.24 -10.51
CA ASP A 89 -4.59 0.31 -11.23
C ASP A 89 -5.42 1.01 -12.31
N LEU A 90 -5.52 2.33 -12.26
CA LEU A 90 -6.19 3.18 -13.25
C LEU A 90 -5.21 3.85 -14.24
N GLY A 91 -3.96 3.42 -14.27
CA GLY A 91 -2.93 3.97 -15.14
C GLY A 91 -2.24 5.22 -14.59
N PHE A 92 -2.49 5.59 -13.32
CA PHE A 92 -1.72 6.62 -12.62
C PHE A 92 -0.45 6.01 -12.01
N THR A 93 0.53 5.71 -12.85
CA THR A 93 1.85 5.25 -12.40
C THR A 93 2.80 6.43 -12.39
N ASP A 94 3.43 6.73 -11.25
CA ASP A 94 4.52 7.72 -11.06
C ASP A 94 4.41 8.97 -11.98
N VAL A 95 3.16 9.44 -12.18
CA VAL A 95 2.85 10.52 -13.10
C VAL A 95 3.30 11.82 -12.46
N GLN A 96 4.28 12.47 -13.05
CA GLN A 96 4.64 13.83 -12.68
C GLN A 96 3.47 14.76 -13.00
N ILE A 97 2.68 15.12 -11.99
CA ILE A 97 1.62 16.11 -12.12
C ILE A 97 2.25 17.49 -12.11
N THR A 98 2.10 18.22 -13.21
CA THR A 98 2.66 19.57 -13.36
C THR A 98 1.69 20.64 -12.85
N PHE A 99 0.40 20.40 -12.98
CA PHE A 99 -0.65 21.18 -12.32
C PHE A 99 -1.87 20.29 -12.03
N MET A 100 -2.68 20.69 -11.07
CA MET A 100 -3.99 20.11 -10.80
C MET A 100 -4.98 21.21 -10.44
N THR A 101 -6.17 21.16 -11.05
CA THR A 101 -7.24 22.13 -10.73
C THR A 101 -8.61 21.49 -10.92
N GLY A 102 -9.55 21.88 -10.06
CA GLY A 102 -10.96 21.53 -10.25
C GLY A 102 -11.58 22.29 -11.41
N ASP A 103 -12.47 21.64 -12.12
CA ASP A 103 -13.25 22.29 -13.15
C ASP A 103 -14.27 23.26 -12.53
N PRO A 104 -14.37 24.49 -13.00
CA PRO A 104 -15.30 25.47 -12.42
C PRO A 104 -16.78 25.23 -12.78
N VAL A 105 -17.05 24.43 -13.80
CA VAL A 105 -18.40 24.18 -14.33
C VAL A 105 -18.85 22.74 -14.07
N GLU A 106 -17.98 21.79 -14.34
CA GLU A 106 -18.23 20.35 -14.13
C GLU A 106 -17.59 19.87 -12.83
N ASP A 107 -18.11 18.78 -12.26
CA ASP A 107 -17.46 18.09 -11.14
C ASP A 107 -16.34 17.19 -11.65
N ALA A 108 -15.29 17.80 -12.17
CA ALA A 108 -14.13 17.14 -12.76
C ALA A 108 -12.82 17.73 -12.22
N VAL A 109 -11.73 17.00 -12.39
CA VAL A 109 -10.38 17.51 -12.17
C VAL A 109 -9.54 17.43 -13.45
N TRP A 110 -8.80 18.50 -13.69
CA TRP A 110 -7.86 18.62 -14.79
C TRP A 110 -6.43 18.47 -14.25
N LEU A 111 -5.65 17.65 -14.91
CA LEU A 111 -4.29 17.29 -14.51
C LEU A 111 -3.34 17.49 -15.68
N GLY A 112 -2.35 18.31 -15.50
CA GLY A 112 -1.22 18.41 -16.43
C GLY A 112 -0.23 17.27 -16.14
N VAL A 113 0.17 16.57 -17.20
CA VAL A 113 1.21 15.55 -17.16
C VAL A 113 2.11 15.72 -18.39
N PRO A 114 3.39 15.30 -18.38
CA PRO A 114 4.24 15.41 -19.55
C PRO A 114 3.59 14.82 -20.79
N GLY A 115 3.43 15.65 -21.84
CA GLY A 115 2.83 15.27 -23.12
C GLY A 115 1.32 15.14 -23.15
N ALA A 116 0.58 15.44 -22.07
CA ALA A 116 -0.87 15.33 -22.08
C ALA A 116 -1.56 16.15 -20.98
N VAL A 117 -2.87 16.32 -21.14
CA VAL A 117 -3.80 16.71 -20.07
C VAL A 117 -4.76 15.55 -19.84
N LEU A 118 -4.99 15.25 -18.57
CA LEU A 118 -5.96 14.26 -18.12
C LEU A 118 -7.16 14.98 -17.49
N VAL A 119 -8.36 14.52 -17.80
CA VAL A 119 -9.60 15.00 -17.18
C VAL A 119 -10.32 13.81 -16.57
N TYR A 120 -10.52 13.83 -15.26
CA TYR A 120 -11.24 12.80 -14.54
C TYR A 120 -12.58 13.31 -14.04
N ARG A 121 -13.63 12.52 -14.31
CA ARG A 121 -15.02 12.78 -13.90
C ARG A 121 -15.47 11.71 -12.92
N PRO A 122 -15.55 11.99 -11.60
CA PRO A 122 -15.89 10.99 -10.60
C PRO A 122 -17.27 10.34 -10.78
N GLN A 123 -18.25 11.11 -11.23
CA GLN A 123 -19.63 10.60 -11.39
C GLN A 123 -19.75 9.50 -12.44
N SER A 124 -19.02 9.62 -13.55
CA SER A 124 -18.98 8.62 -14.62
C SER A 124 -17.77 7.70 -14.54
N GLU A 125 -16.89 7.95 -13.57
CA GLU A 125 -15.58 7.29 -13.40
C GLU A 125 -14.73 7.30 -14.68
N GLN A 126 -14.90 8.30 -15.53
CA GLN A 126 -14.20 8.41 -16.81
C GLN A 126 -12.91 9.20 -16.65
N LEU A 127 -11.83 8.64 -17.19
CA LEU A 127 -10.56 9.32 -17.39
C LEU A 127 -10.34 9.58 -18.87
N GLN A 128 -10.37 10.84 -19.25
CA GLN A 128 -10.11 11.30 -20.62
C GLN A 128 -8.66 11.79 -20.70
N ARG A 129 -7.95 11.36 -21.74
CA ARG A 129 -6.58 11.81 -22.03
C ARG A 129 -6.53 12.58 -23.34
N THR A 130 -6.00 13.79 -23.29
CA THR A 130 -5.76 14.64 -24.48
C THR A 130 -4.27 14.85 -24.62
N MET A 131 -3.72 14.41 -25.76
CA MET A 131 -2.29 14.55 -26.04
C MET A 131 -1.96 16.01 -26.38
N LEU A 132 -0.85 16.50 -25.83
CA LEU A 132 -0.31 17.82 -26.08
C LEU A 132 1.18 17.72 -26.44
N THR A 133 1.66 18.71 -27.19
CA THR A 133 3.10 18.82 -27.44
C THR A 133 3.77 19.55 -26.27
N GLY A 134 4.71 18.87 -25.59
CA GLY A 134 5.48 19.44 -24.49
C GLY A 134 4.87 19.19 -23.10
N VAL A 135 5.35 19.92 -22.11
CA VAL A 135 4.94 19.78 -20.72
C VAL A 135 3.93 20.87 -20.36
N PRO A 136 2.69 20.50 -20.02
CA PRO A 136 1.69 21.47 -19.59
C PRO A 136 2.09 22.10 -18.25
N ASP A 137 2.05 23.44 -18.16
CA ASP A 137 2.45 24.20 -16.96
C ASP A 137 1.36 25.14 -16.43
N TYR A 138 0.34 25.42 -17.24
CA TYR A 138 -0.70 26.38 -16.85
C TYR A 138 -2.03 26.08 -17.57
N ILE A 139 -3.15 26.41 -16.90
CA ILE A 139 -4.50 26.24 -17.43
C ILE A 139 -5.38 27.44 -17.10
N VAL A 140 -6.26 27.80 -18.02
CA VAL A 140 -7.31 28.81 -17.87
C VAL A 140 -8.60 28.26 -18.43
N PHE A 141 -9.71 28.49 -17.74
CA PHE A 141 -11.04 28.11 -18.22
C PHE A 141 -11.77 29.32 -18.82
N ASP A 142 -12.45 29.07 -19.92
CA ASP A 142 -13.36 30.05 -20.51
C ASP A 142 -14.69 30.08 -19.75
N ARG A 143 -15.25 31.28 -19.55
CA ARG A 143 -16.58 31.46 -18.95
C ARG A 143 -17.73 31.27 -19.92
N THR A 144 -17.43 31.10 -21.20
CA THR A 144 -18.47 30.84 -22.20
C THR A 144 -19.20 29.52 -21.91
N PRO A 145 -20.41 29.31 -22.46
CA PRO A 145 -21.15 28.06 -22.26
C PRO A 145 -20.41 26.81 -22.72
N SER A 146 -19.47 26.94 -23.69
CA SER A 146 -18.59 25.83 -24.08
C SER A 146 -17.66 25.39 -22.97
N GLY A 147 -17.26 26.32 -22.08
CA GLY A 147 -16.42 26.04 -20.92
C GLY A 147 -15.08 25.40 -21.25
N ASP A 148 -14.52 25.71 -22.42
CA ASP A 148 -13.27 25.09 -22.88
C ASP A 148 -12.10 25.51 -22.00
N ALA A 149 -11.10 24.65 -21.92
CA ALA A 149 -9.85 24.93 -21.23
C ALA A 149 -8.78 25.38 -22.23
N PHE A 150 -7.99 26.37 -21.82
CA PHE A 150 -6.79 26.80 -22.52
C PHE A 150 -5.59 26.36 -21.71
N VAL A 151 -4.83 25.43 -22.26
CA VAL A 151 -3.65 24.84 -21.61
C VAL A 151 -2.41 25.36 -22.28
N ARG A 152 -1.48 25.87 -21.48
CA ARG A 152 -0.14 26.24 -21.97
C ARG A 152 0.81 25.05 -21.74
N ALA A 153 1.49 24.66 -22.81
CA ALA A 153 2.51 23.63 -22.78
C ALA A 153 3.75 24.11 -23.51
N SER A 154 4.90 24.17 -22.87
CA SER A 154 6.17 24.65 -23.44
C SER A 154 6.03 26.01 -24.15
N GLY A 155 5.27 26.92 -23.54
CA GLY A 155 5.04 28.28 -24.05
C GLY A 155 3.95 28.41 -25.13
N GLN A 156 3.42 27.31 -25.64
CA GLN A 156 2.35 27.34 -26.64
C GLN A 156 0.98 27.09 -26.02
N TRP A 157 -0.07 27.74 -26.54
CA TRP A 157 -1.42 27.58 -26.07
C TRP A 157 -2.20 26.58 -26.94
N THR A 158 -2.94 25.72 -26.28
CA THR A 158 -3.84 24.75 -26.89
C THR A 158 -5.22 24.90 -26.23
N ARG A 159 -6.26 25.10 -27.03
CA ARG A 159 -7.64 25.01 -26.59
C ARG A 159 -8.03 23.55 -26.51
N VAL A 160 -8.51 23.11 -25.37
CA VAL A 160 -8.99 21.75 -25.13
C VAL A 160 -10.48 21.81 -24.82
N SER A 161 -11.27 21.24 -25.71
CA SER A 161 -12.72 21.18 -25.51
C SER A 161 -13.09 20.15 -24.43
N ARG A 162 -14.30 20.23 -23.93
CA ARG A 162 -14.85 19.29 -22.94
C ARG A 162 -14.88 17.84 -23.41
N ILE A 163 -14.95 17.62 -24.70
CA ILE A 163 -14.89 16.29 -25.32
C ILE A 163 -13.47 15.82 -25.65
N GLY A 164 -12.43 16.63 -25.30
CA GLY A 164 -11.02 16.29 -25.47
C GLY A 164 -10.43 16.62 -26.84
N LEU A 165 -11.10 17.43 -27.66
CA LEU A 165 -10.51 17.92 -28.89
C LEU A 165 -9.50 19.02 -28.58
N ALA A 166 -8.24 18.83 -28.98
CA ALA A 166 -7.17 19.81 -28.85
C ALA A 166 -7.01 20.60 -30.17
N THR A 167 -7.01 21.91 -30.06
CA THR A 167 -6.76 22.81 -31.19
C THR A 167 -5.76 23.90 -30.81
N PRO A 168 -4.78 24.24 -31.67
CA PRO A 168 -3.87 25.35 -31.41
C PRO A 168 -4.63 26.66 -31.15
N ALA A 169 -4.16 27.45 -30.22
CA ALA A 169 -4.75 28.74 -29.88
C ALA A 169 -3.67 29.82 -29.74
N ALA A 170 -4.02 31.07 -30.00
CA ALA A 170 -3.09 32.20 -29.79
C ALA A 170 -2.94 32.56 -28.31
N GLY A 171 -3.90 32.16 -27.47
CA GLY A 171 -3.93 32.41 -26.04
C GLY A 171 -5.32 32.23 -25.45
N PRO A 172 -5.48 32.43 -24.13
CA PRO A 172 -6.78 32.40 -23.49
C PRO A 172 -7.62 33.61 -23.89
N PRO A 173 -8.96 33.56 -23.67
CA PRO A 173 -9.84 34.67 -23.94
C PRO A 173 -9.49 35.89 -23.08
N VAL A 174 -10.19 37.00 -23.32
CA VAL A 174 -10.01 38.25 -22.56
C VAL A 174 -10.12 37.98 -21.05
N ALA A 175 -9.33 38.69 -20.26
CA ALA A 175 -9.22 38.45 -18.81
C ALA A 175 -10.55 38.45 -18.03
N SER A 176 -11.55 39.22 -18.50
CA SER A 176 -12.90 39.26 -17.91
C SER A 176 -13.73 38.00 -18.15
N GLU A 177 -13.36 37.19 -19.15
CA GLU A 177 -14.09 35.98 -19.56
C GLU A 177 -13.42 34.68 -19.09
N ARG A 178 -12.28 34.79 -18.43
CA ARG A 178 -11.51 33.61 -17.97
C ARG A 178 -11.67 33.37 -16.47
N ILE A 179 -11.62 32.10 -16.10
CA ILE A 179 -11.58 31.65 -14.72
C ILE A 179 -10.18 31.09 -14.46
N LEU A 180 -9.44 31.77 -13.57
CA LEU A 180 -8.10 31.32 -13.18
C LEU A 180 -8.17 30.17 -12.17
N PRO A 181 -7.28 29.20 -12.26
CA PRO A 181 -7.13 28.19 -11.22
C PRO A 181 -6.72 28.81 -9.90
N ARG A 182 -7.10 28.19 -8.80
CA ARG A 182 -6.71 28.59 -7.45
C ARG A 182 -5.49 27.78 -7.00
N THR A 183 -4.45 28.48 -6.59
CA THR A 183 -3.21 27.91 -6.06
C THR A 183 -3.00 28.31 -4.60
N LEU A 184 -2.01 27.72 -3.92
CA LEU A 184 -1.62 28.11 -2.57
C LEU A 184 -1.27 29.60 -2.47
N ASN A 185 -0.61 30.14 -3.49
CA ASN A 185 -0.27 31.57 -3.53
C ASN A 185 -1.51 32.45 -3.67
N ASP A 186 -2.51 32.03 -4.45
CA ASP A 186 -3.78 32.74 -4.57
C ASP A 186 -4.54 32.73 -3.25
N VAL A 187 -4.50 31.60 -2.52
CA VAL A 187 -5.08 31.50 -1.19
C VAL A 187 -4.42 32.48 -0.22
N TYR A 188 -3.09 32.54 -0.20
CA TYR A 188 -2.36 33.48 0.66
C TYR A 188 -2.53 34.94 0.26
N ALA A 189 -2.75 35.22 -1.02
CA ALA A 189 -3.09 36.58 -1.49
C ALA A 189 -4.50 37.00 -1.06
N ALA A 190 -5.46 36.06 -1.12
CA ALA A 190 -6.84 36.29 -0.71
C ALA A 190 -6.99 36.36 0.82
N TYR A 191 -6.19 35.60 1.57
CA TYR A 191 -6.22 35.52 3.03
C TYR A 191 -4.84 35.73 3.64
N PRO A 192 -4.31 36.95 3.66
CA PRO A 192 -2.98 37.23 4.23
C PRO A 192 -2.82 36.79 5.68
N GLY A 193 -3.91 36.78 6.47
CA GLY A 193 -3.92 36.29 7.84
C GLY A 193 -3.61 34.82 8.01
N LEU A 194 -3.78 34.01 6.97
CA LEU A 194 -3.36 32.60 6.99
C LEU A 194 -1.84 32.44 6.86
N ARG A 195 -1.13 33.42 6.31
CA ARG A 195 0.33 33.37 6.10
C ARG A 195 1.13 33.99 7.25
N SER A 196 0.67 35.11 7.80
CA SER A 196 1.42 35.93 8.73
C SER A 196 0.93 35.80 10.17
N GLY A 197 1.40 34.75 10.88
CA GLY A 197 1.23 34.70 12.34
C GLY A 197 -0.14 34.26 12.83
N SER A 198 -0.91 33.60 12.02
CA SER A 198 -2.13 32.92 12.46
C SER A 198 -1.76 31.88 13.53
N PRO A 199 -2.53 31.74 14.61
CA PRO A 199 -2.38 30.66 15.57
C PRO A 199 -2.54 29.29 14.91
N LEU A 200 -3.14 29.22 13.72
CA LEU A 200 -3.32 28.02 12.92
C LEU A 200 -2.07 27.64 12.12
N LEU A 201 -1.37 28.66 11.55
CA LEU A 201 -0.22 28.46 10.67
C LEU A 201 1.02 29.15 11.24
N PHE A 202 1.79 28.40 12.03
CA PHE A 202 3.08 28.89 12.47
C PHE A 202 4.15 28.51 11.42
N ARG A 203 4.80 29.51 10.82
CA ARG A 203 5.83 29.33 9.78
C ARG A 203 5.39 28.45 8.61
N ASN A 204 4.15 28.61 8.14
CA ASN A 204 3.56 27.79 7.08
C ASN A 204 3.36 26.32 7.44
N GLN A 205 3.19 26.02 8.71
CA GLN A 205 2.98 24.66 9.23
C GLN A 205 1.65 24.56 9.98
N LEU A 206 0.94 23.45 9.77
CA LEU A 206 -0.21 23.02 10.56
C LEU A 206 0.25 22.07 11.65
N SER A 207 -0.27 22.21 12.85
CA SER A 207 0.02 21.32 13.96
C SER A 207 -1.14 20.36 14.20
N ASP A 208 -0.84 19.09 14.38
CA ASP A 208 -1.82 18.10 14.78
C ASP A 208 -2.11 18.17 16.30
N ARG A 209 -3.05 17.35 16.78
CA ARG A 209 -3.40 17.28 18.21
C ARG A 209 -2.24 16.85 19.12
N SER A 210 -1.20 16.24 18.55
CA SER A 210 0.01 15.83 19.25
C SER A 210 1.14 16.85 19.13
N LEU A 211 0.84 18.08 18.70
CA LEU A 211 1.76 19.20 18.51
C LEU A 211 2.87 18.94 17.48
N ARG A 212 2.70 17.96 16.59
CA ARG A 212 3.59 17.79 15.44
C ARG A 212 3.21 18.75 14.34
N SER A 213 4.20 19.34 13.71
CA SER A 213 4.00 20.33 12.68
C SER A 213 4.30 19.78 11.29
N PHE A 214 3.40 20.01 10.34
CA PHE A 214 3.50 19.57 8.96
C PHE A 214 3.44 20.79 8.04
N GLN A 215 4.41 20.89 7.14
CA GLN A 215 4.46 22.00 6.21
C GLN A 215 3.28 21.94 5.23
N VAL A 216 2.63 23.07 5.02
CA VAL A 216 1.66 23.26 3.95
C VAL A 216 2.41 23.45 2.64
N ILE A 217 2.22 22.52 1.70
CA ILE A 217 2.94 22.50 0.42
C ILE A 217 2.03 22.75 -0.78
N SER A 218 0.73 22.63 -0.60
CA SER A 218 -0.26 22.89 -1.65
C SER A 218 -1.55 23.45 -1.05
N GLY A 219 -2.36 24.08 -1.89
CA GLY A 219 -3.65 24.61 -1.44
C GLY A 219 -4.52 25.10 -2.58
N SER A 220 -5.82 25.12 -2.32
CA SER A 220 -6.82 25.64 -3.24
C SER A 220 -8.00 26.23 -2.47
N GLN A 221 -8.68 27.17 -3.08
CA GLN A 221 -9.89 27.79 -2.55
C GLN A 221 -11.11 27.21 -3.24
N SER A 222 -12.18 27.00 -2.49
CA SER A 222 -13.48 26.62 -3.04
C SER A 222 -14.03 27.76 -3.92
N LEU A 223 -14.64 27.41 -5.05
CA LEU A 223 -15.23 28.38 -5.96
C LEU A 223 -16.61 28.86 -5.49
N ASP A 224 -17.32 28.02 -4.78
CA ASP A 224 -18.70 28.22 -4.31
C ASP A 224 -18.77 28.64 -2.83
N GLN A 225 -17.72 28.39 -2.05
CA GLN A 225 -17.62 28.73 -0.63
C GLN A 225 -16.33 29.52 -0.38
N PRO A 226 -16.37 30.84 -0.47
CA PRO A 226 -15.16 31.66 -0.46
C PRO A 226 -14.33 31.53 0.82
N ASN A 227 -14.94 31.22 1.97
CA ASN A 227 -14.20 31.05 3.23
C ASN A 227 -13.63 29.63 3.42
N GLU A 228 -13.98 28.70 2.54
CA GLU A 228 -13.49 27.34 2.59
C GLU A 228 -12.21 27.19 1.76
N VAL A 229 -11.15 26.86 2.44
CA VAL A 229 -9.81 26.67 1.88
C VAL A 229 -9.35 25.24 2.16
N TRP A 230 -8.60 24.67 1.25
CA TRP A 230 -8.08 23.33 1.33
C TRP A 230 -6.57 23.37 1.27
N PHE A 231 -5.92 22.78 2.28
CA PHE A 231 -4.46 22.69 2.35
C PHE A 231 -4.00 21.26 2.26
N GLY A 232 -2.99 21.03 1.44
CA GLY A 232 -2.23 19.80 1.40
C GLY A 232 -0.92 19.95 2.18
N THR A 233 -0.61 18.93 2.98
CA THR A 233 0.59 18.92 3.82
C THR A 233 1.59 17.87 3.36
N ASN A 234 2.82 18.00 3.83
CA ASN A 234 3.91 17.05 3.54
C ASN A 234 3.92 15.81 4.46
N GLY A 235 2.83 15.48 5.13
CA GLY A 235 2.86 14.30 6.02
C GLY A 235 1.62 14.03 6.83
N ASP A 236 0.62 14.92 6.83
CA ASP A 236 -0.66 14.70 7.52
C ASP A 236 -1.89 14.71 6.60
N GLY A 237 -1.66 14.74 5.30
CA GLY A 237 -2.73 14.65 4.32
C GLY A 237 -3.41 15.98 4.01
N LEU A 238 -4.69 15.90 3.69
CA LEU A 238 -5.55 17.02 3.31
C LEU A 238 -6.19 17.65 4.54
N TYR A 239 -6.29 18.97 4.56
CA TYR A 239 -6.99 19.75 5.57
C TYR A 239 -8.07 20.62 4.96
N LYS A 240 -9.25 20.58 5.55
CA LYS A 240 -10.30 21.57 5.34
C LYS A 240 -10.11 22.73 6.32
N VAL A 241 -10.03 23.95 5.84
CA VAL A 241 -9.79 25.14 6.64
C VAL A 241 -10.90 26.15 6.44
N ASP A 242 -11.45 26.65 7.54
CA ASP A 242 -12.26 27.87 7.56
C ASP A 242 -11.32 29.05 7.72
N ALA A 243 -11.20 29.87 6.66
CA ALA A 243 -10.28 31.00 6.64
C ALA A 243 -10.73 32.16 7.52
N THR A 244 -12.01 32.22 7.91
CA THR A 244 -12.57 33.25 8.79
C THR A 244 -12.41 32.87 10.26
N LEU A 245 -12.77 31.64 10.59
CA LEU A 245 -12.68 31.11 11.96
C LEU A 245 -11.27 30.64 12.33
N LEU A 246 -10.36 30.54 11.36
CA LEU A 246 -9.01 30.00 11.51
C LEU A 246 -9.01 28.60 12.12
N GLN A 247 -9.92 27.74 11.67
CA GLN A 247 -10.04 26.36 12.11
C GLN A 247 -9.64 25.41 10.99
N ALA A 248 -8.82 24.41 11.32
CA ALA A 248 -8.39 23.35 10.40
C ALA A 248 -8.88 21.97 10.87
N THR A 249 -9.48 21.24 9.97
CA THR A 249 -9.93 19.87 10.18
C THR A 249 -9.12 18.91 9.31
N PRO A 250 -8.35 17.98 9.87
CA PRO A 250 -7.62 16.99 9.09
C PRO A 250 -8.57 15.97 8.48
N LEU A 251 -8.37 15.67 7.21
CA LEU A 251 -9.10 14.65 6.45
C LEU A 251 -8.13 13.56 6.04
N ARG A 252 -7.82 12.68 6.98
CA ARG A 252 -6.89 11.58 6.76
C ARG A 252 -7.51 10.48 5.93
N PHE A 253 -6.71 9.86 5.04
CA PHE A 253 -7.12 8.77 4.18
C PHE A 253 -5.94 7.85 3.85
N GLY A 254 -6.22 6.55 3.67
CA GLY A 254 -5.23 5.57 3.26
C GLY A 254 -4.23 5.18 4.34
N LEU A 255 -3.08 4.69 3.93
CA LEU A 255 -2.04 4.18 4.82
C LEU A 255 -1.24 5.32 5.47
N LEU A 256 -0.79 5.12 6.72
CA LEU A 256 0.17 6.03 7.37
C LEU A 256 1.51 6.05 6.63
N GLU A 257 1.96 4.89 6.17
CA GLU A 257 3.19 4.73 5.41
C GLU A 257 2.89 4.12 4.04
N ARG A 258 3.68 4.48 3.03
CA ARG A 258 3.54 3.91 1.68
C ARG A 258 3.84 2.42 1.67
N GLY A 259 4.92 2.00 2.31
CA GLY A 259 5.34 0.60 2.35
C GLY A 259 4.77 -0.15 3.55
N ILE A 260 4.28 -1.36 3.34
CA ILE A 260 3.71 -2.24 4.36
C ILE A 260 4.59 -3.48 4.50
N GLY A 261 4.97 -3.80 5.74
CA GLY A 261 5.82 -4.95 6.06
C GLY A 261 5.07 -6.15 6.64
N ALA A 262 3.97 -5.91 7.35
CA ALA A 262 3.22 -6.98 8.00
C ALA A 262 1.71 -6.70 8.02
N LEU A 263 0.92 -7.77 7.99
CA LEU A 263 -0.54 -7.75 7.99
C LEU A 263 -1.10 -8.65 9.09
N ALA A 264 -2.27 -8.28 9.60
CA ALA A 264 -3.08 -9.18 10.41
C ALA A 264 -4.58 -8.92 10.19
N LEU A 265 -5.33 -10.00 9.98
CA LEU A 265 -6.77 -9.92 9.76
C LEU A 265 -7.52 -9.49 11.01
N ALA A 266 -8.50 -8.63 10.83
CA ALA A 266 -9.57 -8.36 11.75
C ALA A 266 -10.90 -8.90 11.17
N ALA A 267 -11.95 -8.90 11.95
CA ALA A 267 -13.24 -9.43 11.52
C ALA A 267 -13.81 -8.70 10.28
N ASP A 268 -13.56 -7.40 10.18
CA ASP A 268 -14.15 -6.51 9.17
C ASP A 268 -13.12 -5.80 8.27
N GLY A 269 -11.86 -6.25 8.31
CA GLY A 269 -10.77 -5.64 7.54
C GLY A 269 -9.41 -6.21 7.87
N VAL A 270 -8.38 -5.39 7.64
CA VAL A 270 -6.98 -5.74 7.88
C VAL A 270 -6.25 -4.63 8.63
N TRP A 271 -5.42 -5.00 9.57
CA TRP A 271 -4.39 -4.14 10.14
C TRP A 271 -3.09 -4.29 9.37
N ALA A 272 -2.47 -3.18 9.05
CA ALA A 272 -1.22 -3.09 8.31
C ALA A 272 -0.18 -2.31 9.11
N ALA A 273 1.02 -2.86 9.24
CA ALA A 273 2.17 -2.25 9.89
C ALA A 273 3.20 -1.82 8.84
N GLY A 274 3.76 -0.63 9.01
CA GLY A 274 4.65 0.00 8.04
C GLY A 274 6.06 -0.60 7.97
N LEU A 275 6.80 -0.20 6.93
CA LEU A 275 8.20 -0.57 6.70
C LEU A 275 9.20 0.38 7.38
N GLY A 276 8.72 1.40 8.11
CA GLY A 276 9.59 2.39 8.73
C GLY A 276 10.35 3.28 7.75
N ARG A 277 9.88 3.40 6.52
CA ARG A 277 10.50 4.24 5.49
C ARG A 277 10.05 5.70 5.56
N SER A 278 8.97 5.98 6.24
CA SER A 278 8.50 7.35 6.46
C SER A 278 9.39 8.04 7.48
N THR A 279 9.71 9.30 7.22
CA THR A 279 10.44 10.18 8.15
C THR A 279 9.51 11.00 9.04
N LEU A 280 8.22 10.98 8.76
CA LEU A 280 7.23 11.84 9.40
C LEU A 280 6.22 11.07 10.25
N ARG A 281 5.79 9.89 9.79
CA ARG A 281 4.79 9.07 10.49
C ARG A 281 5.11 7.59 10.39
N ALA A 282 4.86 6.88 11.47
CA ALA A 282 4.92 5.43 11.53
C ALA A 282 3.84 4.90 12.47
N GLY A 283 3.34 3.71 12.21
CA GLY A 283 2.32 3.11 13.06
C GLY A 283 1.52 2.03 12.36
N LEU A 284 0.30 1.82 12.87
CA LEU A 284 -0.64 0.87 12.34
C LEU A 284 -1.77 1.57 11.61
N THR A 285 -2.17 1.02 10.49
CA THR A 285 -3.36 1.42 9.74
C THR A 285 -4.35 0.26 9.69
N PHE A 286 -5.59 0.51 10.07
CA PHE A 286 -6.71 -0.37 9.79
C PHE A 286 -7.42 0.08 8.52
N ALA A 287 -7.68 -0.86 7.62
CA ALA A 287 -8.52 -0.68 6.44
C ALA A 287 -9.67 -1.68 6.49
N SER A 288 -10.92 -1.19 6.43
CA SER A 288 -12.08 -2.07 6.32
C SER A 288 -12.15 -2.77 4.97
N ASN A 289 -12.87 -3.89 4.90
CA ASN A 289 -13.01 -4.67 3.67
C ASN A 289 -13.55 -3.87 2.48
N ASP A 290 -14.43 -2.89 2.75
CA ASP A 290 -15.00 -1.97 1.74
C ASP A 290 -14.14 -0.72 1.48
N LEU A 291 -13.04 -0.53 2.24
CA LEU A 291 -12.15 0.65 2.21
C LEU A 291 -12.85 1.97 2.60
N GLN A 292 -14.00 1.92 3.26
CA GLN A 292 -14.72 3.11 3.68
C GLN A 292 -14.31 3.57 5.09
N ARG A 293 -13.86 2.64 5.94
CA ARG A 293 -13.46 2.93 7.31
C ARG A 293 -11.96 2.75 7.49
N TRP A 294 -11.34 3.79 8.01
CA TRP A 294 -9.91 3.85 8.30
C TRP A 294 -9.70 4.19 9.78
N ARG A 295 -8.75 3.52 10.41
CA ARG A 295 -8.27 3.85 11.75
C ARG A 295 -6.76 3.83 11.78
N TRP A 296 -6.18 4.72 12.56
CA TRP A 296 -4.74 4.86 12.67
C TRP A 296 -4.31 4.84 14.13
N ILE A 297 -3.27 4.09 14.43
CA ILE A 297 -2.58 4.10 15.71
C ILE A 297 -1.18 4.60 15.42
N ASP A 298 -0.94 5.85 15.80
CA ASP A 298 0.33 6.52 15.52
C ASP A 298 1.37 6.13 16.57
N GLY A 299 2.43 5.46 16.15
CA GLY A 299 3.53 5.01 16.99
C GLY A 299 4.71 5.97 17.04
N THR A 300 4.61 7.12 16.38
CA THR A 300 5.73 8.06 16.23
C THR A 300 6.18 8.68 17.55
N ILE A 301 5.26 8.82 18.53
CA ILE A 301 5.52 9.53 19.79
C ILE A 301 5.81 8.58 20.94
N SER A 302 4.99 7.56 21.14
CA SER A 302 5.06 6.66 22.30
C SER A 302 6.15 5.61 22.19
N VAL A 303 6.37 5.11 20.98
CA VAL A 303 7.48 4.22 20.61
C VAL A 303 7.97 4.68 19.26
N PRO A 304 9.25 4.96 19.09
CA PRO A 304 9.77 5.46 17.83
C PRO A 304 9.75 4.35 16.77
N LEU A 305 8.57 4.04 16.22
CA LEU A 305 8.42 3.15 15.07
C LEU A 305 9.03 3.74 13.80
N LEU A 306 9.36 5.02 13.80
CA LEU A 306 10.11 5.64 12.72
C LEU A 306 11.44 4.90 12.48
N GLY A 307 11.64 4.47 11.26
CA GLY A 307 12.82 3.70 10.86
C GLY A 307 12.82 2.25 11.34
N MET A 308 11.72 1.72 11.90
CA MET A 308 11.56 0.31 12.24
C MET A 308 10.76 -0.43 11.18
N ARG A 309 11.33 -1.49 10.66
CA ARG A 309 10.68 -2.34 9.67
C ARG A 309 9.83 -3.40 10.37
N ALA A 310 8.52 -3.38 10.18
CA ALA A 310 7.66 -4.48 10.58
C ALA A 310 7.96 -5.73 9.75
N THR A 311 8.09 -6.88 10.41
CA THR A 311 8.41 -8.18 9.80
C THR A 311 7.28 -9.18 9.93
N ALA A 312 6.50 -9.12 10.99
CA ALA A 312 5.30 -9.93 11.22
C ALA A 312 4.36 -9.23 12.20
N MET A 313 3.08 -9.58 12.15
CA MET A 313 2.08 -9.07 13.09
C MET A 313 1.09 -10.17 13.47
N SER A 314 0.66 -10.16 14.73
CA SER A 314 -0.35 -11.08 15.24
C SER A 314 -1.32 -10.35 16.17
N LEU A 315 -2.62 -10.64 16.04
CA LEU A 315 -3.68 -10.00 16.81
C LEU A 315 -4.33 -10.97 17.79
N ARG A 316 -4.57 -10.53 19.02
CA ARG A 316 -5.39 -11.24 19.99
C ARG A 316 -5.96 -10.25 21.01
N ALA A 317 -7.22 -10.44 21.41
CA ALA A 317 -7.86 -9.69 22.50
C ALA A 317 -7.66 -8.15 22.41
N GLN A 318 -7.96 -7.55 21.26
CA GLN A 318 -7.81 -6.11 20.98
C GLN A 318 -6.35 -5.60 21.10
N ARG A 319 -5.38 -6.48 21.00
CA ARG A 319 -3.95 -6.15 20.99
C ARG A 319 -3.29 -6.61 19.71
N ALA A 320 -2.39 -5.78 19.20
CA ALA A 320 -1.48 -6.11 18.12
C ALA A 320 -0.06 -6.30 18.69
N TRP A 321 0.55 -7.42 18.37
CA TRP A 321 1.95 -7.66 18.58
C TRP A 321 2.66 -7.57 17.25
N ILE A 322 3.66 -6.69 17.15
CA ILE A 322 4.37 -6.37 15.91
C ILE A 322 5.83 -6.73 16.09
N ALA A 323 6.29 -7.70 15.32
CA ALA A 323 7.70 -8.02 15.19
C ALA A 323 8.36 -6.94 14.32
N THR A 324 9.53 -6.46 14.74
CA THR A 324 10.31 -5.48 13.98
C THR A 324 11.78 -5.87 13.90
N ASP A 325 12.54 -5.17 13.09
CA ASP A 325 14.00 -5.32 13.01
C ASP A 325 14.77 -4.73 14.20
N ARG A 326 14.07 -4.11 15.17
CA ARG A 326 14.65 -3.47 16.37
C ARG A 326 13.94 -3.83 17.67
N GLY A 327 13.18 -4.91 17.70
CA GLY A 327 12.43 -5.38 18.85
C GLY A 327 11.02 -5.79 18.54
N VAL A 328 10.23 -6.07 19.56
CA VAL A 328 8.80 -6.36 19.45
C VAL A 328 7.98 -5.26 20.10
N VAL A 329 6.92 -4.86 19.43
CA VAL A 329 6.00 -3.80 19.89
C VAL A 329 4.62 -4.37 20.14
N ARG A 330 4.00 -3.98 21.27
CA ARG A 330 2.59 -4.21 21.58
C ARG A 330 1.82 -2.91 21.46
N ALA A 331 0.71 -2.93 20.76
CA ALA A 331 -0.23 -1.81 20.65
C ALA A 331 -1.65 -2.26 20.99
N ARG A 332 -2.44 -1.42 21.66
CA ARG A 332 -3.89 -1.62 21.77
C ARG A 332 -4.59 -1.07 20.52
N LEU A 333 -5.52 -1.85 19.99
CA LEU A 333 -6.22 -1.52 18.74
C LEU A 333 -7.30 -0.43 18.90
N ASP A 334 -7.66 -0.09 20.13
CA ASP A 334 -8.54 1.05 20.45
C ASP A 334 -7.78 2.38 20.57
N GLY A 335 -6.45 2.35 20.59
CA GLY A 335 -5.60 3.53 20.73
C GLY A 335 -5.60 4.17 22.13
N THR A 336 -6.20 3.50 23.15
CA THR A 336 -6.33 4.06 24.51
C THR A 336 -5.04 4.01 25.32
N GLU A 337 -4.14 3.09 24.97
CA GLU A 337 -2.83 2.95 25.62
C GLU A 337 -1.70 3.29 24.64
N GLY A 338 -0.61 3.81 25.16
CA GLY A 338 0.64 3.95 24.41
C GLY A 338 1.18 2.59 23.97
N MET A 339 1.96 2.58 22.90
CA MET A 339 2.68 1.38 22.49
C MET A 339 3.78 1.03 23.49
N LEU A 340 3.99 -0.25 23.71
CA LEU A 340 5.11 -0.78 24.50
C LEU A 340 6.08 -1.51 23.58
N MET A 341 7.37 -1.40 23.89
CA MET A 341 8.43 -2.05 23.13
C MET A 341 9.34 -2.85 24.05
N TRP A 342 9.77 -4.01 23.58
CA TRP A 342 10.80 -4.85 24.20
C TRP A 342 11.98 -5.03 23.25
N THR A 343 13.17 -4.95 23.80
CA THR A 343 14.45 -5.08 23.11
C THR A 343 15.37 -6.05 23.85
N VAL A 344 16.57 -6.26 23.37
CA VAL A 344 17.63 -7.03 24.09
C VAL A 344 17.87 -6.44 25.48
N LEU A 345 17.74 -5.13 25.66
CA LEU A 345 17.88 -4.48 26.97
C LEU A 345 16.78 -4.88 27.95
N ASP A 346 15.62 -5.25 27.45
CA ASP A 346 14.52 -5.77 28.27
C ASP A 346 14.57 -7.29 28.43
N GLY A 347 15.49 -7.95 27.72
CA GLY A 347 15.74 -9.38 27.81
C GLY A 347 15.34 -10.20 26.59
N LEU A 348 15.05 -9.62 25.42
CA LEU A 348 14.92 -10.41 24.20
C LEU A 348 16.24 -11.12 23.87
N PRO A 349 16.18 -12.30 23.22
CA PRO A 349 17.39 -12.96 22.72
C PRO A 349 18.12 -12.19 21.63
N ASP A 350 17.39 -11.42 20.81
CA ASP A 350 17.90 -10.58 19.73
C ASP A 350 16.86 -9.51 19.38
N ASP A 351 17.30 -8.32 19.00
CA ASP A 351 16.41 -7.22 18.58
C ASP A 351 15.75 -7.50 17.22
N ARG A 352 16.36 -8.34 16.38
CA ARG A 352 15.77 -8.73 15.10
C ARG A 352 14.70 -9.79 15.32
N VAL A 353 13.46 -9.35 15.46
CA VAL A 353 12.29 -10.21 15.62
C VAL A 353 11.77 -10.61 14.26
N LEU A 354 11.59 -11.90 14.02
CA LEU A 354 11.22 -12.48 12.73
C LEU A 354 9.77 -12.96 12.69
N ALA A 355 9.24 -13.40 13.84
CA ALA A 355 7.90 -13.94 13.96
C ALA A 355 7.28 -13.61 15.32
N VAL A 356 5.96 -13.53 15.36
CA VAL A 356 5.20 -13.33 16.59
C VAL A 356 3.88 -14.11 16.54
N ALA A 357 3.49 -14.72 17.65
CA ALA A 357 2.21 -15.38 17.81
C ALA A 357 1.53 -14.90 19.11
N ALA A 358 0.52 -14.08 18.98
CA ALA A 358 -0.22 -13.52 20.10
C ALA A 358 -1.08 -14.60 20.79
N ARG A 359 -1.14 -14.54 22.12
CA ARG A 359 -2.03 -15.32 22.99
C ARG A 359 -2.88 -14.36 23.82
N GLU A 360 -3.81 -14.90 24.61
CA GLU A 360 -4.68 -14.07 25.46
C GLU A 360 -3.90 -13.34 26.56
N ASP A 361 -2.88 -13.99 27.10
CA ASP A 361 -2.05 -13.55 28.21
C ASP A 361 -0.67 -13.04 27.81
N GLY A 362 -0.38 -12.90 26.50
CA GLY A 362 0.92 -12.44 26.02
C GLY A 362 1.21 -12.80 24.58
N ALA A 363 2.47 -13.03 24.25
CA ALA A 363 2.89 -13.46 22.93
C ALA A 363 4.18 -14.30 22.96
N TRP A 364 4.25 -15.27 22.08
CA TRP A 364 5.51 -15.90 21.70
C TRP A 364 6.22 -15.04 20.65
N VAL A 365 7.49 -14.80 20.86
CA VAL A 365 8.33 -13.92 20.05
C VAL A 365 9.55 -14.72 19.55
N GLY A 366 9.59 -14.92 18.24
CA GLY A 366 10.69 -15.58 17.54
C GLY A 366 11.69 -14.57 17.03
N THR A 367 12.94 -14.71 17.43
CA THR A 367 14.03 -13.79 17.06
C THR A 367 15.07 -14.48 16.20
N ALA A 368 16.06 -13.73 15.74
CA ALA A 368 17.22 -14.29 15.04
C ALA A 368 18.09 -15.21 15.92
N ARG A 369 17.90 -15.20 17.26
CA ARG A 369 18.70 -15.96 18.21
C ARG A 369 17.90 -16.70 19.28
N GLY A 370 16.64 -17.02 19.02
CA GLY A 370 15.83 -17.81 19.94
C GLY A 370 14.37 -17.44 19.98
N LEU A 371 13.66 -18.15 20.84
CA LEU A 371 12.24 -17.99 21.12
C LEU A 371 12.05 -17.53 22.57
N VAL A 372 11.16 -16.58 22.79
CA VAL A 372 10.82 -16.10 24.12
C VAL A 372 9.31 -15.88 24.25
N TYR A 373 8.77 -16.10 25.44
CA TYR A 373 7.42 -15.71 25.80
C TYR A 373 7.41 -14.39 26.54
N ILE A 374 6.55 -13.46 26.16
CA ILE A 374 6.33 -12.18 26.85
C ILE A 374 4.91 -12.18 27.40
N SER A 375 4.79 -12.08 28.74
CA SER A 375 3.49 -11.95 29.40
C SER A 375 2.93 -10.54 29.24
N ASP A 376 1.63 -10.44 29.02
CA ASP A 376 0.91 -9.17 28.88
C ASP A 376 0.54 -8.51 30.24
N THR A 377 0.77 -9.20 31.35
CA THR A 377 0.56 -8.68 32.72
C THR A 377 1.59 -7.63 33.13
N SER A 378 2.53 -7.28 32.24
CA SER A 378 3.56 -6.29 32.51
C SER A 378 2.94 -4.92 32.78
N ASP A 379 3.09 -4.44 34.02
CA ASP A 379 2.74 -3.07 34.38
C ASP A 379 3.65 -2.09 33.61
N VAL A 380 3.03 -1.26 32.78
CA VAL A 380 3.71 -0.19 32.01
C VAL A 380 4.56 0.70 32.91
N ARG A 381 4.20 0.81 34.21
CA ARG A 381 4.84 1.69 35.19
C ARG A 381 6.10 1.10 35.82
N ASN A 382 6.34 -0.22 35.68
CA ASN A 382 7.51 -0.86 36.24
C ASN A 382 8.40 -1.52 35.19
N PRO A 383 9.46 -0.85 34.72
CA PRO A 383 10.38 -1.38 33.71
C PRO A 383 11.07 -2.69 34.12
N ARG A 384 11.16 -2.98 35.44
CA ARG A 384 11.83 -4.18 35.94
C ARG A 384 10.99 -5.46 35.87
N THR A 385 9.69 -5.35 35.62
CA THR A 385 8.76 -6.49 35.53
C THR A 385 8.17 -6.65 34.12
N ARG A 386 8.96 -6.41 33.10
CA ARG A 386 8.47 -6.45 31.69
C ARG A 386 8.12 -7.85 31.18
N GLY A 387 7.83 -8.80 32.09
CA GLY A 387 7.13 -10.04 31.76
C GLY A 387 7.83 -10.99 30.81
N ILE A 388 9.15 -10.87 30.65
CA ILE A 388 9.88 -11.87 29.85
C ILE A 388 9.98 -13.15 30.64
N GLY A 389 9.33 -14.18 30.10
CA GLY A 389 9.23 -15.51 30.68
C GLY A 389 10.20 -16.51 30.07
N THR A 390 9.67 -17.67 29.69
CA THR A 390 10.43 -18.80 29.17
C THR A 390 11.23 -18.45 27.94
N ARG A 391 12.53 -18.77 27.94
CA ARG A 391 13.39 -18.72 26.76
C ARG A 391 13.66 -20.14 26.26
N LEU A 392 13.63 -20.31 24.96
CA LEU A 392 13.84 -21.58 24.29
C LEU A 392 14.65 -21.36 23.00
N LEU A 393 15.28 -22.40 22.49
CA LEU A 393 15.97 -22.41 21.21
C LEU A 393 17.10 -21.38 21.11
N ASP A 394 17.92 -21.29 22.17
CA ASP A 394 19.07 -20.39 22.19
C ASP A 394 19.93 -20.52 20.92
N ASN A 395 20.32 -19.37 20.35
CA ASN A 395 21.10 -19.25 19.11
C ASN A 395 20.48 -19.88 17.86
N THR A 396 19.17 -20.16 17.87
CA THR A 396 18.45 -20.72 16.72
C THR A 396 17.49 -19.70 16.15
N PRO A 397 17.62 -19.27 14.88
CA PRO A 397 16.66 -18.39 14.23
C PRO A 397 15.28 -19.03 14.14
N VAL A 398 14.25 -18.27 14.55
CA VAL A 398 12.84 -18.65 14.50
C VAL A 398 12.12 -17.77 13.48
N TYR A 399 11.77 -18.36 12.33
CA TYR A 399 11.23 -17.63 11.18
C TYR A 399 9.71 -17.57 11.16
N ALA A 400 9.05 -18.58 11.72
CA ALA A 400 7.58 -18.66 11.70
C ALA A 400 7.05 -19.22 13.01
N LEU A 401 5.94 -18.65 13.47
CA LEU A 401 5.19 -19.09 14.66
C LEU A 401 3.71 -19.18 14.32
N LEU A 402 3.08 -20.28 14.76
CA LEU A 402 1.66 -20.50 14.55
C LEU A 402 1.06 -21.26 15.72
N SER A 403 0.07 -20.68 16.38
CA SER A 403 -0.68 -21.35 17.47
C SER A 403 -1.88 -22.11 16.88
N ILE A 404 -1.95 -23.41 17.14
CA ILE A 404 -3.07 -24.26 16.76
C ILE A 404 -3.59 -24.92 18.04
N GLY A 405 -4.77 -24.49 18.51
CA GLY A 405 -5.21 -24.81 19.85
C GLY A 405 -4.16 -24.36 20.89
N ASP A 406 -3.78 -25.27 21.78
CA ASP A 406 -2.76 -24.98 22.80
C ASP A 406 -1.31 -25.28 22.36
N THR A 407 -1.13 -25.83 21.17
CA THR A 407 0.20 -26.17 20.63
C THR A 407 0.75 -25.01 19.81
N LEU A 408 1.99 -24.60 20.10
CA LEU A 408 2.74 -23.67 19.26
C LEU A 408 3.60 -24.43 18.26
N TRP A 409 3.36 -24.20 16.96
CA TRP A 409 4.21 -24.68 15.88
C TRP A 409 5.28 -23.66 15.53
N ILE A 410 6.52 -24.13 15.39
CA ILE A 410 7.71 -23.28 15.34
C ILE A 410 8.54 -23.65 14.11
N GLY A 411 8.63 -22.74 13.15
CA GLY A 411 9.52 -22.86 11.99
C GLY A 411 10.89 -22.26 12.31
N THR A 412 11.94 -23.08 12.26
CA THR A 412 13.30 -22.68 12.61
C THR A 412 14.31 -22.92 11.49
N ALA A 413 15.54 -22.44 11.67
CA ALA A 413 16.67 -22.80 10.81
C ALA A 413 16.95 -24.31 10.80
N GLY A 414 16.66 -25.00 11.89
CA GLY A 414 16.85 -26.45 12.07
C GLY A 414 15.60 -27.29 11.80
N GLY A 415 14.56 -26.70 11.23
CA GLY A 415 13.34 -27.39 10.86
C GLY A 415 12.11 -27.04 11.66
N LEU A 416 11.06 -27.84 11.51
CA LEU A 416 9.78 -27.71 12.19
C LEU A 416 9.82 -28.32 13.59
N LEU A 417 9.32 -27.58 14.57
CA LEU A 417 9.16 -28.02 15.96
C LEU A 417 7.74 -27.75 16.43
N ALA A 418 7.31 -28.47 17.46
CA ALA A 418 6.05 -28.25 18.17
C ALA A 418 6.32 -28.08 19.68
N LEU A 419 5.66 -27.11 20.28
CA LEU A 419 5.64 -26.90 21.72
C LEU A 419 4.21 -27.10 22.22
N PRO A 420 3.88 -28.31 22.74
CA PRO A 420 2.58 -28.60 23.32
C PRO A 420 2.44 -27.96 24.71
N PRO A 421 1.24 -27.99 25.33
CA PRO A 421 1.00 -27.45 26.67
C PRO A 421 1.89 -28.07 27.77
N SER A 422 2.40 -29.30 27.51
CA SER A 422 3.35 -29.95 28.43
C SER A 422 4.69 -29.22 28.55
N GLY A 423 4.95 -28.24 27.68
CA GLY A 423 6.17 -27.42 27.72
C GLY A 423 7.42 -28.09 27.11
N THR A 424 7.31 -29.32 26.60
CA THR A 424 8.44 -30.04 26.02
C THR A 424 8.48 -29.85 24.50
N LEU A 425 9.55 -29.24 24.01
CA LEU A 425 9.79 -29.13 22.57
C LEU A 425 9.95 -30.52 21.94
N SER A 426 9.20 -30.77 20.90
CA SER A 426 9.25 -32.03 20.15
C SER A 426 9.34 -31.80 18.64
N ARG A 427 9.92 -32.77 17.93
CA ARG A 427 9.78 -32.84 16.47
C ARG A 427 8.53 -33.64 16.16
N PRO A 428 7.72 -33.23 15.18
CA PRO A 428 6.59 -34.06 14.75
C PRO A 428 7.05 -35.46 14.32
N LEU A 429 6.32 -36.49 14.70
CA LEU A 429 6.61 -37.88 14.34
C LEU A 429 6.41 -38.09 12.83
N GLY A 430 7.24 -38.92 12.19
CA GLY A 430 7.14 -39.23 10.76
C GLY A 430 7.60 -38.10 9.84
N VAL A 431 8.53 -37.29 10.27
CA VAL A 431 8.96 -36.09 9.57
C VAL A 431 9.74 -36.39 8.32
N ASP A 432 9.21 -35.97 7.16
CA ASP A 432 9.97 -35.88 5.91
C ASP A 432 11.32 -35.16 6.17
N PRO A 433 12.44 -35.69 5.66
CA PRO A 433 13.75 -35.05 5.77
C PRO A 433 13.74 -33.56 5.38
N ALA A 434 12.85 -33.14 4.47
CA ALA A 434 12.67 -31.75 4.10
C ALA A 434 12.26 -30.86 5.29
N LEU A 435 11.49 -31.35 6.25
CA LEU A 435 11.10 -30.59 7.46
C LEU A 435 12.21 -30.49 8.52
N ARG A 436 13.36 -31.09 8.28
CA ARG A 436 14.60 -30.89 9.07
C ARG A 436 15.43 -29.72 8.54
N ARG A 437 15.06 -29.18 7.37
CA ARG A 437 15.65 -27.98 6.79
C ARG A 437 14.94 -26.72 7.31
N ARG A 438 15.45 -25.57 6.94
CA ARG A 438 14.86 -24.27 7.33
C ARG A 438 13.38 -24.20 6.93
N VAL A 439 12.52 -23.87 7.90
CA VAL A 439 11.09 -23.63 7.70
C VAL A 439 10.83 -22.14 7.82
N THR A 440 10.40 -21.52 6.73
CA THR A 440 10.27 -20.05 6.58
C THR A 440 8.87 -19.53 6.83
N ALA A 441 7.82 -20.34 6.59
CA ALA A 441 6.43 -19.93 6.80
C ALA A 441 5.57 -21.13 7.21
N LEU A 442 4.49 -20.82 7.95
CA LEU A 442 3.48 -21.76 8.41
C LEU A 442 2.09 -21.20 8.13
N ALA A 443 1.14 -22.06 7.73
CA ALA A 443 -0.26 -21.75 7.63
C ALA A 443 -1.13 -22.93 8.06
N TRP A 444 -2.34 -22.65 8.53
CA TRP A 444 -3.26 -23.65 9.05
C TRP A 444 -4.67 -23.41 8.56
N SER A 445 -5.37 -24.47 8.21
CA SER A 445 -6.81 -24.49 8.03
C SER A 445 -7.38 -25.85 8.42
N ASP A 446 -8.38 -25.85 9.28
CA ASP A 446 -9.14 -26.99 9.78
C ASP A 446 -8.32 -28.17 10.32
N THR A 447 -7.74 -28.96 9.44
CA THR A 447 -6.99 -30.18 9.78
C THR A 447 -5.61 -30.24 9.14
N VAL A 448 -5.25 -29.22 8.36
CA VAL A 448 -4.04 -29.20 7.54
C VAL A 448 -3.10 -28.11 7.99
N LEU A 449 -1.86 -28.47 8.29
CA LEU A 449 -0.74 -27.58 8.47
C LEU A 449 0.11 -27.54 7.20
N LEU A 450 0.38 -26.34 6.70
CA LEU A 450 1.37 -26.12 5.66
C LEU A 450 2.66 -25.58 6.26
N ALA A 451 3.78 -26.09 5.78
CA ALA A 451 5.11 -25.60 6.11
C ALA A 451 5.90 -25.34 4.84
N ALA A 452 6.39 -24.11 4.67
CA ALA A 452 7.31 -23.76 3.58
C ALA A 452 8.75 -23.99 4.01
N THR A 453 9.51 -24.66 3.17
CA THR A 453 10.96 -24.83 3.30
C THR A 453 11.67 -24.08 2.17
N ASP A 454 12.98 -24.17 2.07
CA ASP A 454 13.73 -23.50 0.99
C ASP A 454 13.38 -24.03 -0.40
N ASP A 455 12.91 -25.25 -0.51
CA ASP A 455 12.70 -25.97 -1.79
C ASP A 455 11.29 -26.52 -2.00
N ALA A 456 10.43 -26.47 -0.98
CA ALA A 456 9.09 -27.04 -1.08
C ALA A 456 8.09 -26.44 -0.09
N VAL A 457 6.81 -26.56 -0.41
CA VAL A 457 5.72 -26.41 0.55
C VAL A 457 5.15 -27.78 0.85
N LEU A 458 5.14 -28.14 2.13
CA LEU A 458 4.72 -29.44 2.62
C LEU A 458 3.39 -29.33 3.36
N ARG A 459 2.54 -30.31 3.14
CA ARG A 459 1.26 -30.50 3.81
C ARG A 459 1.40 -31.57 4.89
N LEU A 460 0.97 -31.26 6.09
CA LEU A 460 1.01 -32.14 7.25
C LEU A 460 -0.38 -32.28 7.88
N ALA A 461 -0.64 -33.44 8.49
CA ALA A 461 -1.78 -33.63 9.38
C ALA A 461 -1.27 -33.64 10.84
N PRO A 462 -1.51 -32.60 11.65
CA PRO A 462 -0.93 -32.46 13.00
C PRO A 462 -1.39 -33.53 13.99
N LYS A 463 -2.54 -34.16 13.76
CA LYS A 463 -3.12 -35.19 14.64
C LYS A 463 -2.58 -36.61 14.37
N GLY A 464 -1.57 -36.73 13.52
CA GLY A 464 -0.89 -38.00 13.28
C GLY A 464 -1.45 -38.84 12.13
N GLY A 465 -0.64 -39.78 11.60
CA GLY A 465 -1.04 -40.88 10.70
C GLY A 465 -0.92 -40.64 9.20
N VAL A 466 -0.59 -39.42 8.76
CA VAL A 466 -0.38 -39.14 7.33
C VAL A 466 1.03 -38.59 7.12
N GLU A 467 1.77 -39.25 6.22
CA GLU A 467 3.08 -38.74 5.79
C GLU A 467 2.95 -37.35 5.18
N PRO A 468 3.91 -36.45 5.43
CA PRO A 468 3.95 -35.15 4.81
C PRO A 468 3.94 -35.29 3.28
N THR A 469 2.98 -34.66 2.63
CA THR A 469 2.91 -34.66 1.16
C THR A 469 3.35 -33.29 0.64
N ARG A 470 4.14 -33.30 -0.45
CA ARG A 470 4.44 -32.06 -1.15
C ARG A 470 3.16 -31.51 -1.76
N VAL A 471 2.94 -30.21 -1.59
CA VAL A 471 1.90 -29.49 -2.32
C VAL A 471 2.32 -29.50 -3.79
N MET A 472 1.61 -30.26 -4.59
CA MET A 472 1.97 -30.52 -5.99
C MET A 472 1.86 -29.22 -6.83
N ALA A 473 2.61 -29.24 -7.93
CA ALA A 473 2.52 -28.35 -9.10
C ALA A 473 3.00 -26.90 -8.91
N LEU A 474 3.64 -26.56 -7.80
CA LEU A 474 4.27 -25.26 -7.69
C LEU A 474 5.77 -25.41 -7.79
N ASP A 475 6.24 -25.09 -8.96
CA ASP A 475 7.64 -24.75 -9.11
C ASP A 475 7.90 -23.52 -8.23
N VAL A 476 8.60 -23.73 -7.13
CA VAL A 476 9.02 -22.67 -6.21
C VAL A 476 9.78 -21.58 -6.99
N ALA A 477 10.38 -21.94 -8.12
CA ALA A 477 11.02 -21.02 -9.05
C ALA A 477 10.07 -19.96 -9.65
N GLN A 478 8.75 -20.14 -9.62
CA GLN A 478 7.81 -19.13 -10.15
C GLN A 478 7.64 -17.90 -9.24
N VAL A 479 7.89 -18.06 -7.95
CA VAL A 479 7.75 -16.95 -6.96
C VAL A 479 9.01 -16.76 -6.12
N GLY A 480 10.09 -17.43 -6.48
CA GLY A 480 11.30 -17.44 -5.68
C GLY A 480 11.09 -18.17 -4.35
N GLN A 481 11.83 -17.76 -3.33
CA GLN A 481 11.70 -18.35 -2.00
C GLN A 481 10.37 -17.96 -1.34
N VAL A 482 9.57 -18.95 -0.95
CA VAL A 482 8.32 -18.71 -0.22
C VAL A 482 8.64 -18.27 1.21
N THR A 483 8.22 -17.06 1.54
CA THR A 483 8.45 -16.45 2.86
C THR A 483 7.17 -16.28 3.66
N ARG A 484 6.00 -16.34 3.02
CA ARG A 484 4.68 -16.21 3.66
C ARG A 484 3.69 -17.18 3.06
N LEU A 485 2.83 -17.70 3.91
CA LEU A 485 1.73 -18.58 3.56
C LEU A 485 0.43 -18.07 4.17
N ALA A 486 -0.66 -18.21 3.42
CA ALA A 486 -2.01 -18.12 3.94
C ALA A 486 -2.86 -19.23 3.33
N MET A 487 -3.83 -19.77 4.07
CA MET A 487 -4.72 -20.80 3.55
C MET A 487 -6.08 -20.77 4.22
N ASP A 488 -7.07 -21.27 3.51
CA ASP A 488 -8.36 -21.68 4.02
C ASP A 488 -8.75 -23.06 3.46
N ASP A 489 -10.02 -23.44 3.58
CA ASP A 489 -10.56 -24.70 3.09
C ASP A 489 -10.51 -24.83 1.56
N ARG A 490 -10.39 -23.75 0.81
CA ARG A 490 -10.50 -23.69 -0.67
C ARG A 490 -9.21 -23.29 -1.36
N THR A 491 -8.36 -22.51 -0.70
CA THR A 491 -7.25 -21.81 -1.36
C THR A 491 -5.98 -21.86 -0.52
N ILE A 492 -4.84 -22.01 -1.19
CA ILE A 492 -3.50 -21.82 -0.62
C ILE A 492 -2.86 -20.63 -1.33
N VAL A 493 -2.36 -19.70 -0.57
CA VAL A 493 -1.61 -18.54 -1.06
C VAL A 493 -0.17 -18.65 -0.61
N MET A 494 0.76 -18.54 -1.53
CA MET A 494 2.20 -18.55 -1.29
C MET A 494 2.81 -17.28 -1.82
N ALA A 495 3.43 -16.52 -0.95
CA ALA A 495 4.12 -15.29 -1.30
C ALA A 495 5.63 -15.45 -1.18
N GLY A 496 6.32 -14.95 -2.17
CA GLY A 496 7.78 -14.94 -2.26
C GLY A 496 8.31 -13.66 -2.89
N THR A 497 9.60 -13.65 -3.16
CA THR A 497 10.31 -12.46 -3.67
C THR A 497 9.82 -12.01 -5.04
N ASP A 498 9.39 -12.92 -5.89
CA ASP A 498 9.11 -12.65 -7.31
C ASP A 498 7.61 -12.59 -7.62
N GLY A 499 6.77 -12.86 -6.63
CA GLY A 499 5.33 -12.79 -6.78
C GLY A 499 4.54 -13.57 -5.75
N VAL A 500 3.27 -13.79 -6.07
CA VAL A 500 2.32 -14.55 -5.25
C VAL A 500 1.63 -15.61 -6.10
N VAL A 501 1.62 -16.85 -5.63
CA VAL A 501 0.84 -17.94 -6.22
C VAL A 501 -0.42 -18.17 -5.41
N VAL A 502 -1.54 -18.26 -6.10
CA VAL A 502 -2.83 -18.62 -5.55
C VAL A 502 -3.24 -19.96 -6.15
N LEU A 503 -3.26 -20.98 -5.31
CA LEU A 503 -3.62 -22.34 -5.68
C LEU A 503 -5.01 -22.67 -5.14
N GLN A 504 -5.96 -22.97 -6.03
CA GLN A 504 -7.27 -23.46 -5.66
C GLN A 504 -7.25 -24.97 -5.42
N ARG A 505 -7.95 -25.46 -4.42
CA ARG A 505 -8.11 -26.92 -4.21
C ARG A 505 -8.76 -27.63 -5.38
N ALA A 506 -9.59 -26.94 -6.17
CA ALA A 506 -10.21 -27.47 -7.39
C ALA A 506 -9.22 -27.62 -8.57
N GLY A 507 -7.94 -27.22 -8.40
CA GLY A 507 -6.88 -27.40 -9.40
C GLY A 507 -6.51 -26.14 -10.20
N GLY A 508 -7.11 -24.99 -9.92
CA GLY A 508 -6.72 -23.72 -10.56
C GLY A 508 -5.45 -23.15 -9.93
N VAL A 509 -4.55 -22.63 -10.78
CA VAL A 509 -3.33 -21.92 -10.34
C VAL A 509 -3.31 -20.54 -10.98
N ARG A 510 -3.14 -19.50 -10.18
CA ARG A 510 -2.91 -18.13 -10.65
C ARG A 510 -1.64 -17.57 -10.04
N VAL A 511 -0.81 -16.99 -10.88
CA VAL A 511 0.45 -16.35 -10.48
C VAL A 511 0.30 -14.85 -10.65
N LEU A 512 0.50 -14.11 -9.56
CA LEU A 512 0.58 -12.65 -9.56
C LEU A 512 2.05 -12.26 -9.59
N ARG A 513 2.47 -11.59 -10.65
CA ARG A 513 3.87 -11.25 -10.93
C ARG A 513 4.18 -9.80 -10.57
N VAL A 514 5.41 -9.58 -10.16
CA VAL A 514 6.00 -8.24 -10.00
C VAL A 514 6.62 -7.82 -11.35
N PRO A 515 6.46 -6.59 -11.81
CA PRO A 515 5.61 -5.50 -11.30
C PRO A 515 4.21 -5.43 -11.93
N THR A 516 3.84 -6.39 -12.77
CA THR A 516 2.61 -6.34 -13.60
C THR A 516 1.33 -6.45 -12.80
N ASP A 517 1.28 -7.41 -11.86
CA ASP A 517 0.08 -7.69 -11.08
C ASP A 517 0.13 -7.08 -9.68
N ILE A 518 1.31 -7.00 -9.10
CA ILE A 518 1.57 -6.37 -7.80
C ILE A 518 2.74 -5.39 -7.92
N PRO A 519 2.69 -4.22 -7.21
CA PRO A 519 3.65 -3.13 -7.44
C PRO A 519 5.07 -3.41 -6.93
N GLY A 520 5.27 -4.48 -6.18
CA GLY A 520 6.57 -4.86 -5.62
C GLY A 520 6.51 -6.25 -4.99
N PRO A 521 7.62 -6.75 -4.43
CA PRO A 521 7.68 -8.06 -3.77
C PRO A 521 6.64 -8.16 -2.65
N ALA A 522 6.01 -9.33 -2.52
CA ALA A 522 5.06 -9.58 -1.45
C ALA A 522 5.82 -9.81 -0.14
N LEU A 523 5.61 -8.93 0.82
CA LEU A 523 6.26 -8.99 2.13
C LEU A 523 5.42 -9.76 3.15
N ASP A 524 4.09 -9.67 3.02
CA ASP A 524 3.15 -10.42 3.82
C ASP A 524 1.84 -10.61 3.06
N VAL A 525 1.06 -11.62 3.45
CA VAL A 525 -0.25 -11.92 2.88
C VAL A 525 -1.23 -12.27 3.98
N ALA A 526 -2.46 -11.79 3.81
CA ALA A 526 -3.56 -12.11 4.69
C ALA A 526 -4.82 -12.39 3.86
N MET A 527 -5.58 -13.41 4.22
CA MET A 527 -6.71 -13.87 3.41
C MET A 527 -7.96 -14.02 4.26
N SER A 528 -9.02 -13.31 3.90
CA SER A 528 -10.38 -13.51 4.41
C SER A 528 -11.22 -14.29 3.39
N ARG A 529 -12.49 -14.54 3.71
CA ARG A 529 -13.40 -15.24 2.80
C ARG A 529 -13.50 -14.58 1.42
N ASP A 530 -13.59 -13.25 1.39
CA ASP A 530 -13.89 -12.48 0.16
C ASP A 530 -12.67 -11.72 -0.39
N TRP A 531 -11.59 -11.61 0.39
CA TRP A 531 -10.47 -10.75 0.06
C TRP A 531 -9.12 -11.40 0.32
N LEU A 532 -8.20 -11.19 -0.61
CA LEU A 532 -6.77 -11.41 -0.45
C LEU A 532 -6.08 -10.05 -0.32
N TRP A 533 -5.30 -9.90 0.75
CA TRP A 533 -4.51 -8.72 1.04
C TRP A 533 -3.03 -9.05 0.89
N ILE A 534 -2.28 -8.19 0.19
CA ILE A 534 -0.84 -8.37 -0.03
C ILE A 534 -0.13 -7.09 0.40
N ALA A 535 0.80 -7.22 1.34
CA ALA A 535 1.70 -6.15 1.74
C ALA A 535 2.86 -6.05 0.77
N THR A 536 3.13 -4.83 0.30
CA THR A 536 4.27 -4.56 -0.58
C THR A 536 5.04 -3.31 -0.14
N PRO A 537 6.27 -3.09 -0.61
CA PRO A 537 7.01 -1.85 -0.36
C PRO A 537 6.33 -0.60 -0.92
N ASP A 538 5.42 -0.76 -1.86
CA ASP A 538 4.77 0.34 -2.59
C ASP A 538 3.27 0.47 -2.32
N GLY A 539 2.75 -0.25 -1.32
CA GLY A 539 1.36 -0.17 -0.90
C GLY A 539 0.77 -1.49 -0.45
N LEU A 540 -0.50 -1.42 -0.11
CA LEU A 540 -1.36 -2.54 0.24
C LEU A 540 -2.22 -2.90 -0.96
N VAL A 541 -2.12 -4.11 -1.46
CA VAL A 541 -2.97 -4.61 -2.55
C VAL A 541 -4.12 -5.40 -1.96
N ARG A 542 -5.35 -5.07 -2.37
CA ARG A 542 -6.56 -5.83 -2.08
C ARG A 542 -7.10 -6.45 -3.35
N LEU A 543 -7.33 -7.75 -3.33
CA LEU A 543 -7.89 -8.52 -4.43
C LEU A 543 -9.17 -9.20 -3.98
N ARG A 544 -10.23 -9.11 -4.78
CA ARG A 544 -11.45 -9.85 -4.53
C ARG A 544 -11.25 -11.34 -4.83
N ARG A 545 -11.83 -12.19 -4.03
CA ARG A 545 -11.84 -13.63 -4.25
C ARG A 545 -13.16 -14.03 -4.89
N ALA A 546 -13.13 -14.94 -5.84
CA ALA A 546 -14.33 -15.55 -6.41
C ALA A 546 -14.99 -16.52 -5.41
N ASN A 547 -16.25 -16.86 -5.62
CA ASN A 547 -17.00 -17.74 -4.73
C ASN A 547 -16.39 -19.13 -4.57
N ASP A 548 -15.61 -19.59 -5.54
CA ASP A 548 -14.83 -20.84 -5.51
C ASP A 548 -13.48 -20.69 -4.78
N GLY A 549 -13.17 -19.50 -4.28
CA GLY A 549 -11.92 -19.18 -3.58
C GLY A 549 -10.79 -18.73 -4.50
N GLY A 550 -10.97 -18.73 -5.81
CA GLY A 550 -10.00 -18.22 -6.77
C GLY A 550 -9.89 -16.70 -6.78
N LEU A 551 -9.02 -16.20 -7.65
CA LEU A 551 -9.04 -14.80 -8.08
C LEU A 551 -9.71 -14.74 -9.45
N PRO A 552 -10.57 -13.77 -9.67
CA PRO A 552 -11.25 -13.58 -10.96
C PRO A 552 -10.27 -13.23 -12.09
#